data_1ed7e66e71a2ba0561b916f31434363b
#
_entry.id   1ed7e66e71a2ba0561b916f31434363b
#
_cell.length_a   1.000
_cell.length_b   1.000
_cell.length_c   1.000
_cell.angle_alpha   90.00
_cell.angle_beta   90.00
_cell.angle_gamma   90.00
#
_symmetry.space_group_name_H-M   'P 1'
#
loop_
_entity.id
_entity.type
_entity.pdbx_description
1 polymer ?
#
loop_
_entity_poly.entity_id
_entity_poly.type
_entity_poly.pdbx_seq_one_letter_code
_entity_poly.pdbx_strand_id
1 'polypeptide(L)' 'MKELVEFIIRNLVSNPEAVEIREEQKDRETVFVVKVDSEDFGKIIGRSGKVATAIRTVVRTSAKKNNKHVFVRFEK' A
#
# COMPACT_ATOMS: atom_id res chain seq x y z
N MET A 1 -6.97 -3.11 8.94
CA MET A 1 -5.77 -2.99 8.07
C MET A 1 -5.90 -1.90 7.00
N LYS A 2 -7.06 -1.76 6.41
CA LYS A 2 -7.24 -0.72 5.38
C LYS A 2 -6.91 0.68 5.89
N GLU A 3 -7.34 0.97 7.10
CA GLU A 3 -7.09 2.27 7.72
C GLU A 3 -5.60 2.55 7.92
N LEU A 4 -4.84 1.53 8.27
CA LEU A 4 -3.39 1.65 8.43
C LEU A 4 -2.73 1.95 7.08
N VAL A 5 -3.11 1.21 6.04
CA VAL A 5 -2.58 1.41 4.70
C VAL A 5 -2.91 2.82 4.21
N GLU A 6 -4.15 3.24 4.40
CA GLU A 6 -4.61 4.58 4.03
C GLU A 6 -3.79 5.67 4.74
N PHE A 7 -3.59 5.51 6.04
CA PHE A 7 -2.82 6.46 6.83
C PHE A 7 -1.40 6.60 6.32
N ILE A 8 -0.73 5.47 6.10
CA ILE A 8 0.65 5.47 5.62
C ILE A 8 0.75 6.16 4.25
N ILE A 9 -0.12 5.75 3.33
CA ILE A 9 -0.05 6.26 1.96
C ILE A 9 -0.35 7.75 1.91
N ARG A 10 -1.41 8.21 2.58
CA ARG A 10 -1.78 9.62 2.55
C ARG A 10 -0.74 10.53 3.17
N ASN A 11 0.08 10.00 4.07
CA ASN A 11 1.16 10.77 4.68
C ASN A 11 2.45 10.78 3.86
N LEU A 12 2.55 9.92 2.86
CA LEU A 12 3.75 9.80 2.02
C LEU A 12 3.61 10.49 0.67
N VAL A 13 2.40 10.53 0.12
CA VAL A 13 2.18 11.06 -1.22
C VAL A 13 2.06 12.58 -1.23
N SER A 14 2.36 13.17 -2.38
CA SER A 14 2.21 14.62 -2.57
C SER A 14 0.76 15.00 -2.84
N ASN A 15 -0.02 14.07 -3.39
CA ASN A 15 -1.42 14.33 -3.73
C ASN A 15 -2.32 13.30 -3.05
N PRO A 16 -2.58 13.46 -1.75
CA PRO A 16 -3.41 12.49 -1.01
C PRO A 16 -4.86 12.42 -1.50
N GLU A 17 -5.37 13.45 -2.15
CA GLU A 17 -6.72 13.45 -2.67
C GLU A 17 -6.91 12.45 -3.82
N ALA A 18 -5.83 12.11 -4.51
CA ALA A 18 -5.88 11.16 -5.62
C ALA A 18 -5.76 9.71 -5.15
N VAL A 19 -5.54 9.48 -3.87
CA VAL A 19 -5.36 8.13 -3.34
C VAL A 19 -6.69 7.40 -3.27
N GLU A 20 -6.73 6.21 -3.88
CA GLU A 20 -7.88 5.31 -3.78
C GLU A 20 -7.36 3.94 -3.39
N ILE A 21 -8.01 3.31 -2.42
CA ILE A 21 -7.59 2.00 -1.93
C ILE A 21 -8.73 1.02 -2.06
N ARG A 22 -8.48 -0.08 -2.78
CA ARG A 22 -9.42 -1.19 -2.89
C ARG A 22 -8.90 -2.35 -2.08
N GLU A 23 -9.80 -3.04 -1.43
CA GLU A 23 -9.49 -4.25 -0.70
C GLU A 23 -10.08 -5.44 -1.46
N GLU A 24 -9.22 -6.37 -1.86
CA GLU A 24 -9.65 -7.58 -2.56
C GLU A 24 -9.33 -8.78 -1.70
N GLN A 25 -10.32 -9.65 -1.51
CA GLN A 25 -10.13 -10.89 -0.76
C GLN A 25 -9.97 -12.05 -1.75
N LYS A 26 -8.92 -12.83 -1.56
CA LYS A 26 -8.66 -14.03 -2.36
C LYS A 26 -8.28 -15.16 -1.40
N ASP A 27 -9.18 -16.10 -1.22
CA ASP A 27 -8.97 -17.21 -0.28
C ASP A 27 -8.64 -16.67 1.10
N ARG A 28 -7.41 -16.89 1.58
CA ARG A 28 -6.97 -16.42 2.91
C ARG A 28 -6.12 -15.18 2.82
N GLU A 29 -6.04 -14.59 1.64
CA GLU A 29 -5.19 -13.44 1.40
C GLU A 29 -6.03 -12.18 1.18
N THR A 30 -5.53 -11.06 1.66
CA THR A 30 -6.11 -9.76 1.39
C THR A 30 -5.11 -8.97 0.55
N VAL A 31 -5.58 -8.40 -0.56
CA VAL A 31 -4.75 -7.55 -1.40
C VAL A 31 -5.31 -6.13 -1.34
N PHE A 32 -4.47 -5.19 -0.92
CA PHE A 32 -4.83 -3.78 -0.98
C PHE A 32 -4.24 -3.20 -2.26
N VAL A 33 -5.13 -2.76 -3.15
CA VAL A 33 -4.71 -2.12 -4.39
C VAL A 33 -4.75 -0.62 -4.15
N VAL A 34 -3.58 0.00 -4.14
CA VAL A 34 -3.42 1.41 -3.83
C VAL A 34 -3.19 2.18 -5.12
N LYS A 35 -4.16 3.02 -5.48
CA LYS A 35 -4.05 3.87 -6.66
C LYS A 35 -3.61 5.26 -6.22
N VAL A 36 -2.58 5.78 -6.86
CA VAL A 36 -2.05 7.12 -6.61
C VAL A 36 -1.89 7.83 -7.95
N ASP A 37 -1.60 9.13 -7.93
CA ASP A 37 -1.34 9.81 -9.20
C ASP A 37 0.00 9.33 -9.79
N SER A 38 0.21 9.60 -11.07
CA SER A 38 1.37 9.07 -11.78
C SER A 38 2.69 9.60 -11.24
N GLU A 39 2.73 10.82 -10.76
CA GLU A 39 3.93 11.39 -10.17
C GLU A 39 4.29 10.70 -8.85
N ASP A 40 3.31 10.48 -7.99
CA ASP A 40 3.53 9.76 -6.75
C ASP A 40 3.87 8.30 -7.01
N PHE A 41 3.25 7.69 -8.00
CA PHE A 41 3.56 6.31 -8.39
C PHE A 41 5.04 6.18 -8.75
N GLY A 42 5.56 7.12 -9.55
CA GLY A 42 6.96 7.15 -9.92
C GLY A 42 7.89 7.23 -8.71
N LYS A 43 7.52 8.03 -7.72
CA LYS A 43 8.31 8.17 -6.50
C LYS A 43 8.29 6.90 -5.65
N ILE A 44 7.14 6.25 -5.58
CA ILE A 44 6.99 5.02 -4.76
C ILE A 44 7.74 3.86 -5.38
N ILE A 45 7.61 3.68 -6.69
CA ILE A 45 8.20 2.53 -7.40
C ILE A 45 9.65 2.79 -7.78
N GLY A 46 10.04 4.05 -7.97
CA GLY A 46 11.39 4.43 -8.37
C GLY A 46 12.45 4.08 -7.34
N ARG A 47 13.71 4.34 -7.69
CA ARG A 47 14.87 4.11 -6.84
C ARG A 47 14.90 2.68 -6.27
N SER A 48 14.80 1.72 -7.17
CA SER A 48 14.86 0.28 -6.82
C SER A 48 13.72 -0.17 -5.92
N GLY A 49 12.62 0.56 -5.92
CA GLY A 49 11.42 0.18 -5.16
C GLY A 49 11.58 0.24 -3.66
N LYS A 50 12.50 1.03 -3.14
CA LYS A 50 12.75 1.10 -1.69
C LYS A 50 11.53 1.56 -0.91
N VAL A 51 10.82 2.56 -1.41
CA VAL A 51 9.63 3.08 -0.72
C VAL A 51 8.52 2.03 -0.72
N ALA A 52 8.28 1.41 -1.87
CA ALA A 52 7.27 0.35 -1.97
C ALA A 52 7.59 -0.81 -1.04
N THR A 53 8.86 -1.22 -0.98
CA THR A 53 9.30 -2.30 -0.12
C THR A 53 9.10 -1.95 1.36
N ALA A 54 9.42 -0.72 1.75
CA ALA A 54 9.25 -0.27 3.12
C ALA A 54 7.78 -0.31 3.54
N ILE A 55 6.89 0.18 2.67
CA ILE A 55 5.45 0.17 2.92
C ILE A 55 4.95 -1.27 3.08
N ARG A 56 5.34 -2.14 2.15
CA ARG A 56 4.95 -3.55 2.19
C ARG A 56 5.43 -4.24 3.45
N THR A 57 6.63 -3.91 3.90
CA THR A 57 7.20 -4.50 5.11
C THR A 57 6.40 -4.11 6.35
N VAL A 58 6.06 -2.84 6.48
CA VAL A 58 5.26 -2.36 7.62
C VAL A 58 3.91 -3.04 7.65
N VAL A 59 3.22 -3.08 6.51
CA VAL A 59 1.89 -3.68 6.41
C VAL A 59 1.95 -5.18 6.69
N ARG A 60 2.93 -5.87 6.12
CA ARG A 60 3.10 -7.31 6.33
C ARG A 60 3.37 -7.65 7.79
N THR A 61 4.22 -6.86 8.44
CA THR A 61 4.55 -7.07 9.85
C THR A 61 3.32 -6.89 10.73
N SER A 62 2.53 -5.85 10.47
CA SER A 62 1.28 -5.64 11.21
C SER A 62 0.27 -6.75 10.97
N ALA A 63 0.19 -7.24 9.73
CA ALA A 63 -0.72 -8.34 9.39
C ALA A 63 -0.33 -9.64 10.10
N LYS A 64 0.96 -9.92 10.19
CA LYS A 64 1.46 -11.12 10.88
C LYS A 64 1.03 -11.17 12.34
N LYS A 65 1.02 -10.04 13.01
CA LYS A 65 0.59 -9.98 14.40
C LYS A 65 -0.87 -10.39 14.58
N ASN A 66 -1.65 -10.33 13.52
CA ASN A 66 -3.06 -10.68 13.52
C ASN A 66 -3.35 -11.96 12.74
N ASN A 67 -2.32 -12.75 12.45
CA ASN A 67 -2.43 -14.00 11.69
C ASN A 67 -3.09 -13.82 10.33
N LYS A 68 -2.78 -12.71 9.65
CA LYS A 68 -3.33 -12.41 8.32
C LYS A 68 -2.24 -12.36 7.27
N HIS A 69 -2.61 -12.70 6.04
CA HIS A 69 -1.74 -12.59 4.88
C HIS A 69 -2.23 -11.41 4.05
N VAL A 70 -1.42 -10.36 4.00
CA VAL A 70 -1.78 -9.11 3.34
C VAL A 70 -0.72 -8.72 2.33
N PHE A 71 -1.15 -8.33 1.14
CA PHE A 71 -0.29 -7.85 0.08
C PHE A 71 -0.72 -6.45 -0.32
N VAL A 72 0.24 -5.63 -0.75
CA VAL A 72 -0.03 -4.27 -1.22
C VAL A 72 0.46 -4.14 -2.64
N ARG A 73 -0.42 -3.70 -3.54
CA ARG A 73 -0.10 -3.46 -4.93
C ARG A 73 -0.37 -2.00 -5.27
N PHE A 74 0.57 -1.38 -5.99
CA PHE A 74 0.43 0.02 -6.38
C PHE A 74 0.01 0.15 -7.83
N GLU A 75 -0.90 1.10 -8.10
CA GLU A 75 -1.37 1.45 -9.44
C GLU A 75 -1.37 2.95 -9.60
N LYS A 76 -1.41 3.39 -10.84
CA LYS A 76 -1.55 4.81 -11.15
C LYS A 76 -2.77 5.06 -12.05
#